data_eccb94b66eb0efebd6650650f233edf9
#
_entry.id   eccb94b66eb0efebd6650650f233edf9
#
_cell.length_a   1.000
_cell.length_b   1.000
_cell.length_c   1.000
_cell.angle_alpha   90.00
_cell.angle_beta   90.00
_cell.angle_gamma   90.00
#
_symmetry.space_group_name_H-M   'P 1'
#
loop_
_entity.id
_entity.type
_entity.pdbx_description
1 polymer ?
#
loop_
_entity_poly.entity_id
_entity_poly.type
_entity_poly.pdbx_seq_one_letter_code
_entity_poly.pdbx_strand_id
1 'polypeptide(L)'
;NQNTYKFILTFLFVFLIGLQVRLFPLQNYSPEIYNERATLYVVSKLKEKVAERINQQYPGLNTTERNFLNKKMFDEIFHRERDNLRKSINTIRQELAKEDTTRKKYPYLLASDSYYYLYLTQQLVDTGRISDQMKGSKYFHKLMLAPEGFWEPITLHPYSGYIVYNIMKIFNPSVSLMVAVSFANIVLMGIILFIFMILCRTLNFTWLTTLIGSVFFILTPIYVKRSVFAWYDNDAYNVLFPILTLLFLWLGFKNIRQPKRLLAFSILSALSLCLYSFFWQGWIFLLSIIFISSLMVMAYQRFYLKDFQVGKYSLKFIGILFLLTLLLITLAFGIKDFLELFKDGWKALSNFLTPQLSIWPDLYISVGELHRASLNQTIKLTGGYFVFAVSILGITAAVFNLTKKNEERYGSGNFKKVLK
;
A
#
# COMPACT_ATOMS: atom_id res chain seq x y z
N ASN A 1 13.41 -23.42 -23.51
CA ASN A 1 12.05 -23.85 -23.30
C ASN A 1 11.10 -22.70 -23.68
N GLN A 2 10.17 -22.95 -24.64
CA GLN A 2 9.29 -21.91 -25.21
C GLN A 2 8.46 -21.18 -24.15
N ASN A 3 8.03 -21.85 -23.09
CA ASN A 3 7.27 -21.26 -22.00
C ASN A 3 8.10 -20.29 -21.15
N THR A 4 9.36 -20.63 -20.89
CA THR A 4 10.28 -19.75 -20.15
C THR A 4 10.56 -18.47 -20.94
N TYR A 5 10.75 -18.62 -22.27
CA TYR A 5 10.97 -17.46 -23.13
C TYR A 5 9.75 -16.52 -23.17
N LYS A 6 8.54 -17.09 -23.34
CA LYS A 6 7.28 -16.30 -23.27
C LYS A 6 7.13 -15.60 -21.92
N PHE A 7 7.49 -16.25 -20.82
CA PHE A 7 7.43 -15.65 -19.50
C PHE A 7 8.36 -14.44 -19.39
N ILE A 8 9.62 -14.60 -19.78
CA ILE A 8 10.63 -13.53 -19.71
C ILE A 8 10.21 -12.35 -20.59
N LEU A 9 9.78 -12.57 -21.82
CA LEU A 9 9.34 -11.51 -22.72
C LEU A 9 8.11 -10.76 -22.16
N THR A 10 7.12 -11.49 -21.67
CA THR A 10 5.92 -10.86 -21.05
C THR A 10 6.31 -10.04 -19.82
N PHE A 11 7.17 -10.60 -18.97
CA PHE A 11 7.66 -9.89 -17.79
C PHE A 11 8.39 -8.60 -18.17
N LEU A 12 9.36 -8.68 -19.06
CA LEU A 12 10.15 -7.52 -19.49
C LEU A 12 9.26 -6.44 -20.11
N PHE A 13 8.32 -6.82 -20.98
CA PHE A 13 7.41 -5.88 -21.61
C PHE A 13 6.55 -5.14 -20.58
N VAL A 14 5.90 -5.87 -19.66
CA VAL A 14 5.04 -5.27 -18.63
C VAL A 14 5.87 -4.46 -17.62
N PHE A 15 7.06 -4.97 -17.25
CA PHE A 15 7.98 -4.27 -16.35
C PHE A 15 8.41 -2.92 -16.93
N LEU A 16 8.76 -2.86 -18.21
CA LEU A 16 9.17 -1.61 -18.87
C LEU A 16 8.03 -0.58 -18.91
N ILE A 17 6.79 -1.00 -19.17
CA ILE A 17 5.61 -0.13 -19.07
C ILE A 17 5.47 0.40 -17.63
N GLY A 18 5.52 -0.49 -16.65
CA GLY A 18 5.42 -0.13 -15.23
C GLY A 18 6.54 0.80 -14.78
N LEU A 19 7.76 0.57 -15.26
CA LEU A 19 8.94 1.39 -14.99
C LEU A 19 8.78 2.80 -15.55
N GLN A 20 8.40 2.91 -16.83
CA GLN A 20 8.21 4.21 -17.49
C GLN A 20 7.19 5.08 -16.75
N VAL A 21 6.05 4.50 -16.34
CA VAL A 21 5.02 5.22 -15.60
C VAL A 21 5.54 5.67 -14.22
N ARG A 22 6.34 4.85 -13.54
CA ARG A 22 6.87 5.17 -12.21
C ARG A 22 8.04 6.13 -12.22
N LEU A 23 8.76 6.21 -13.33
CA LEU A 23 9.83 7.21 -13.53
C LEU A 23 9.30 8.55 -14.04
N PHE A 24 7.98 8.66 -14.33
CA PHE A 24 7.37 9.91 -14.77
C PHE A 24 7.67 11.12 -13.85
N PRO A 25 7.72 11.00 -12.51
CA PRO A 25 8.14 12.09 -11.64
C PRO A 25 9.55 12.61 -11.93
N LEU A 26 10.49 11.76 -12.37
CA LEU A 26 11.83 12.21 -12.77
C LEU A 26 11.81 13.09 -14.01
N GLN A 27 10.90 12.80 -14.95
CA GLN A 27 10.80 13.53 -16.20
C GLN A 27 10.08 14.88 -16.05
N ASN A 28 9.13 14.94 -15.11
CA ASN A 28 8.24 16.10 -14.92
C ASN A 28 8.37 16.74 -13.53
N TYR A 29 9.46 16.50 -12.83
CA TYR A 29 9.64 16.91 -11.45
C TYR A 29 9.57 18.42 -11.22
N SER A 30 9.88 19.19 -12.22
CA SER A 30 10.13 20.60 -12.06
C SER A 30 8.87 21.51 -12.03
N PRO A 31 7.82 21.38 -12.88
CA PRO A 31 6.84 22.47 -12.99
C PRO A 31 5.80 22.52 -11.88
N GLU A 32 5.30 21.38 -11.41
CA GLU A 32 4.13 21.37 -10.51
C GLU A 32 4.47 21.66 -9.05
N ILE A 33 5.54 21.11 -8.51
CA ILE A 33 5.96 21.37 -7.12
C ILE A 33 6.39 22.83 -6.95
N TYR A 34 7.13 23.36 -7.90
CA TYR A 34 7.51 24.77 -7.86
C TYR A 34 6.31 25.69 -8.08
N ASN A 35 5.34 25.27 -8.89
CA ASN A 35 4.10 26.01 -9.07
C ASN A 35 3.26 26.03 -7.80
N GLU A 36 3.15 24.90 -7.11
CA GLU A 36 2.45 24.81 -5.82
C GLU A 36 3.12 25.66 -4.74
N ARG A 37 4.44 25.54 -4.58
CA ARG A 37 5.21 26.35 -3.62
C ARG A 37 5.13 27.85 -3.95
N ALA A 38 5.29 28.23 -5.21
CA ALA A 38 5.15 29.60 -5.64
C ALA A 38 3.73 30.13 -5.38
N THR A 39 2.72 29.32 -5.66
CA THR A 39 1.31 29.68 -5.40
C THR A 39 1.06 29.88 -3.90
N LEU A 40 1.49 28.94 -3.06
CA LEU A 40 1.36 29.05 -1.60
C LEU A 40 2.08 30.29 -1.07
N TYR A 41 3.28 30.59 -1.57
CA TYR A 41 4.03 31.77 -1.18
C TYR A 41 3.31 33.06 -1.55
N VAL A 42 2.86 33.20 -2.80
CA VAL A 42 2.16 34.40 -3.28
C VAL A 42 0.83 34.59 -2.55
N VAL A 43 0.06 33.49 -2.35
CA VAL A 43 -1.21 33.51 -1.64
C VAL A 43 -1.02 33.87 -0.15
N SER A 44 0.00 33.34 0.52
CA SER A 44 0.30 33.68 1.92
C SER A 44 0.68 35.14 2.07
N LYS A 45 1.52 35.67 1.18
CA LYS A 45 1.91 37.08 1.17
C LYS A 45 0.72 38.01 0.87
N LEU A 46 -0.19 37.60 -0.02
CA LEU A 46 -1.41 38.35 -0.26
C LEU A 46 -2.31 38.40 0.98
N LYS A 47 -2.50 37.25 1.64
CA LYS A 47 -3.27 37.17 2.90
C LYS A 47 -2.68 38.03 4.01
N GLU A 48 -1.35 38.03 4.14
CA GLU A 48 -0.62 38.86 5.11
C GLU A 48 -0.87 40.36 4.86
N LYS A 49 -0.68 40.82 3.61
CA LYS A 49 -0.95 42.19 3.20
C LYS A 49 -2.41 42.63 3.42
N VAL A 50 -3.38 41.75 3.13
CA VAL A 50 -4.80 42.01 3.37
C VAL A 50 -5.06 42.14 4.86
N ALA A 51 -4.51 41.25 5.67
CA ALA A 51 -4.67 41.30 7.12
C ALA A 51 -4.06 42.57 7.75
N GLU A 52 -2.86 42.94 7.31
CA GLU A 52 -2.22 44.20 7.73
C GLU A 52 -3.08 45.44 7.38
N ARG A 53 -3.60 45.48 6.17
CA ARG A 53 -4.44 46.61 5.69
C ARG A 53 -5.72 46.69 6.50
N ILE A 54 -6.38 45.59 6.82
CA ILE A 54 -7.59 45.55 7.64
C ILE A 54 -7.28 45.98 9.07
N ASN A 55 -6.18 45.54 9.66
CA ASN A 55 -5.76 45.95 10.99
C ASN A 55 -5.47 47.45 11.10
N GLN A 56 -4.90 48.03 10.03
CA GLN A 56 -4.63 49.46 9.98
C GLN A 56 -5.91 50.30 9.76
N GLN A 57 -6.80 49.84 8.87
CA GLN A 57 -8.01 50.60 8.51
C GLN A 57 -9.15 50.42 9.54
N TYR A 58 -9.20 49.29 10.23
CA TYR A 58 -10.29 48.91 11.11
C TYR A 58 -9.79 48.30 12.43
N PRO A 59 -9.07 49.05 13.28
CA PRO A 59 -8.42 48.52 14.49
C PRO A 59 -9.41 47.97 15.53
N GLY A 60 -10.67 48.43 15.52
CA GLY A 60 -11.70 48.07 16.52
C GLY A 60 -12.55 46.83 16.19
N LEU A 61 -12.28 46.11 15.07
CA LEU A 61 -13.10 44.95 14.72
C LEU A 61 -12.88 43.76 15.66
N ASN A 62 -13.95 43.06 15.97
CA ASN A 62 -13.85 41.75 16.62
C ASN A 62 -13.30 40.67 15.67
N THR A 63 -12.93 39.51 16.22
CA THR A 63 -12.28 38.42 15.47
C THR A 63 -13.17 37.90 14.33
N THR A 64 -14.47 37.82 14.50
CA THR A 64 -15.40 37.29 13.50
C THR A 64 -15.55 38.28 12.32
N GLU A 65 -15.75 39.53 12.61
CA GLU A 65 -15.81 40.60 11.60
C GLU A 65 -14.50 40.72 10.79
N ARG A 66 -13.38 40.65 11.52
CA ARG A 66 -12.05 40.67 10.91
C ARG A 66 -11.84 39.51 9.96
N ASN A 67 -12.22 38.31 10.34
CA ASN A 67 -12.11 37.13 9.49
C ASN A 67 -13.01 37.22 8.24
N PHE A 68 -14.21 37.74 8.41
CA PHE A 68 -15.13 37.99 7.30
C PHE A 68 -14.56 39.00 6.28
N LEU A 69 -14.08 40.14 6.79
CA LEU A 69 -13.45 41.17 5.94
C LEU A 69 -12.17 40.67 5.26
N ASN A 70 -11.33 39.94 5.99
CA ASN A 70 -10.13 39.32 5.42
C ASN A 70 -10.48 38.43 4.22
N LYS A 71 -11.47 37.55 4.39
CA LYS A 71 -11.92 36.67 3.32
C LYS A 71 -12.46 37.47 2.13
N LYS A 72 -13.37 38.43 2.38
CA LYS A 72 -14.00 39.23 1.33
C LYS A 72 -12.97 40.04 0.54
N MET A 73 -12.09 40.79 1.21
CA MET A 73 -11.04 41.56 0.55
C MET A 73 -10.02 40.69 -0.18
N PHE A 74 -9.68 39.55 0.39
CA PHE A 74 -8.80 38.59 -0.27
C PHE A 74 -9.41 38.12 -1.61
N ASP A 75 -10.67 37.68 -1.59
CA ASP A 75 -11.38 37.19 -2.78
C ASP A 75 -11.50 38.29 -3.86
N GLU A 76 -11.84 39.52 -3.48
CA GLU A 76 -11.91 40.67 -4.39
C GLU A 76 -10.56 41.00 -5.05
N ILE A 77 -9.47 41.05 -4.26
CA ILE A 77 -8.13 41.32 -4.77
C ILE A 77 -7.63 40.17 -5.64
N PHE A 78 -7.87 38.94 -5.19
CA PHE A 78 -7.46 37.72 -5.90
C PHE A 78 -8.09 37.63 -7.28
N HIS A 79 -9.36 38.01 -7.42
CA HIS A 79 -10.05 38.07 -8.72
C HIS A 79 -9.58 39.25 -9.59
N ARG A 80 -9.47 40.42 -8.98
CA ARG A 80 -9.08 41.63 -9.73
C ARG A 80 -7.64 41.60 -10.25
N GLU A 81 -6.72 41.03 -9.45
CA GLU A 81 -5.29 41.01 -9.79
C GLU A 81 -4.80 39.64 -10.30
N ARG A 82 -5.70 38.81 -10.78
CA ARG A 82 -5.43 37.43 -11.18
C ARG A 82 -4.24 37.30 -12.13
N ASP A 83 -4.11 38.20 -13.13
CA ASP A 83 -3.03 38.12 -14.11
C ASP A 83 -1.67 38.55 -13.52
N ASN A 84 -1.67 39.53 -12.62
CA ASN A 84 -0.46 39.96 -11.93
C ASN A 84 0.00 38.86 -10.94
N LEU A 85 -0.93 38.22 -10.24
CA LEU A 85 -0.64 37.06 -9.35
C LEU A 85 -0.06 35.90 -10.15
N ARG A 86 -0.62 35.58 -11.32
CA ARG A 86 -0.08 34.55 -12.22
C ARG A 86 1.35 34.88 -12.68
N LYS A 87 1.64 36.13 -13.04
CA LYS A 87 3.00 36.55 -13.39
C LYS A 87 3.95 36.37 -12.21
N SER A 88 3.55 36.83 -11.03
CA SER A 88 4.34 36.65 -9.79
C SER A 88 4.59 35.18 -9.45
N ILE A 89 3.57 34.33 -9.57
CA ILE A 89 3.72 32.89 -9.38
C ILE A 89 4.73 32.30 -10.37
N ASN A 90 4.64 32.67 -11.63
CA ASN A 90 5.56 32.20 -12.67
C ASN A 90 7.01 32.64 -12.42
N THR A 91 7.23 33.89 -11.99
CA THR A 91 8.56 34.41 -11.67
C THR A 91 9.16 33.61 -10.49
N ILE A 92 8.43 33.49 -9.39
CA ILE A 92 8.88 32.74 -8.20
C ILE A 92 9.09 31.27 -8.53
N ARG A 93 8.23 30.67 -9.35
CA ARG A 93 8.40 29.30 -9.85
C ARG A 93 9.72 29.12 -10.58
N GLN A 94 10.06 30.07 -11.47
CA GLN A 94 11.32 30.02 -12.22
C GLN A 94 12.55 30.21 -11.31
N GLU A 95 12.46 31.07 -10.32
CA GLU A 95 13.53 31.28 -9.33
C GLU A 95 13.75 30.03 -8.49
N LEU A 96 12.68 29.41 -7.95
CA LEU A 96 12.74 28.16 -7.19
C LEU A 96 13.32 27.01 -8.04
N ALA A 97 12.88 26.88 -9.28
CA ALA A 97 13.40 25.87 -10.19
C ALA A 97 14.89 26.07 -10.50
N LYS A 98 15.32 27.33 -10.69
CA LYS A 98 16.74 27.67 -10.94
C LYS A 98 17.60 27.41 -9.70
N GLU A 99 17.12 27.73 -8.51
CA GLU A 99 17.83 27.49 -7.26
C GLU A 99 18.00 25.98 -6.99
N ASP A 100 17.00 25.17 -7.28
CA ASP A 100 17.05 23.72 -7.05
C ASP A 100 17.91 22.98 -8.08
N THR A 101 17.93 23.43 -9.34
CA THR A 101 18.82 22.85 -10.37
C THR A 101 20.29 23.12 -10.10
N THR A 102 20.61 24.19 -9.38
CA THR A 102 21.98 24.49 -8.94
C THR A 102 22.39 23.71 -7.69
N ARG A 103 21.44 23.34 -6.84
CA ARG A 103 21.72 22.68 -5.57
C ARG A 103 21.59 21.16 -5.60
N LYS A 104 20.65 20.59 -6.37
CA LYS A 104 20.36 19.13 -6.35
C LYS A 104 19.96 18.61 -7.73
N LYS A 105 20.63 17.53 -8.11
CA LYS A 105 20.38 16.80 -9.36
C LYS A 105 19.13 15.90 -9.31
N TYR A 106 18.55 15.66 -8.13
CA TYR A 106 17.47 14.69 -7.92
C TYR A 106 16.36 15.24 -7.01
N PRO A 107 15.12 14.78 -7.23
CA PRO A 107 13.97 15.21 -6.45
C PRO A 107 14.02 14.76 -4.99
N TYR A 108 13.25 15.47 -4.15
CA TYR A 108 12.97 15.07 -2.79
C TYR A 108 12.01 13.87 -2.75
N LEU A 109 11.96 13.18 -1.62
CA LEU A 109 10.95 12.17 -1.38
C LEU A 109 9.54 12.78 -1.33
N LEU A 110 8.54 12.02 -1.82
CA LEU A 110 7.20 12.55 -2.10
C LEU A 110 6.25 12.55 -0.89
N ALA A 111 6.61 11.86 0.21
CA ALA A 111 5.76 11.75 1.38
C ALA A 111 6.56 11.97 2.67
N SER A 112 5.91 12.45 3.73
CA SER A 112 6.50 12.61 5.06
C SER A 112 7.05 11.28 5.60
N ASP A 113 6.29 10.20 5.47
CA ASP A 113 6.64 8.87 5.94
C ASP A 113 7.89 8.32 5.23
N SER A 114 8.11 8.73 3.97
CA SER A 114 9.34 8.39 3.25
C SER A 114 10.60 8.96 3.90
N TYR A 115 10.53 10.15 4.52
CA TYR A 115 11.66 10.73 5.28
C TYR A 115 11.86 10.03 6.62
N TYR A 116 10.80 9.58 7.26
CA TYR A 116 10.89 8.76 8.45
C TYR A 116 11.66 7.46 8.17
N TYR A 117 11.29 6.74 7.12
CA TYR A 117 12.01 5.53 6.73
C TYR A 117 13.42 5.80 6.19
N LEU A 118 13.65 6.93 5.52
CA LEU A 118 15.00 7.37 5.12
C LEU A 118 15.88 7.57 6.36
N TYR A 119 15.37 8.22 7.42
CA TYR A 119 16.10 8.40 8.68
C TYR A 119 16.50 7.06 9.30
N LEU A 120 15.57 6.10 9.41
CA LEU A 120 15.89 4.77 9.93
C LEU A 120 16.92 4.03 9.06
N THR A 121 16.80 4.18 7.72
CA THR A 121 17.76 3.58 6.79
C THR A 121 19.14 4.24 6.91
N GLN A 122 19.21 5.56 7.13
CA GLN A 122 20.47 6.27 7.39
C GLN A 122 21.13 5.76 8.67
N GLN A 123 20.36 5.61 9.77
CA GLN A 123 20.88 5.01 10.99
C GLN A 123 21.42 3.60 10.75
N LEU A 124 20.71 2.79 9.99
CA LEU A 124 21.15 1.43 9.63
C LEU A 124 22.47 1.45 8.83
N VAL A 125 22.64 2.42 7.91
CA VAL A 125 23.90 2.60 7.14
C VAL A 125 25.04 3.01 8.04
N ASP A 126 24.80 3.94 8.98
CA ASP A 126 25.83 4.55 9.81
C ASP A 126 26.25 3.67 10.98
N THR A 127 25.30 2.95 11.59
CA THR A 127 25.51 2.21 12.85
C THR A 127 25.31 0.70 12.74
N GLY A 128 24.77 0.20 11.63
CA GLY A 128 24.35 -1.20 11.45
C GLY A 128 23.05 -1.57 12.19
N ARG A 129 22.35 -0.60 12.79
CA ARG A 129 21.12 -0.79 13.55
C ARG A 129 20.13 0.32 13.25
N ILE A 130 18.82 0.00 13.32
CA ILE A 130 17.75 1.00 13.14
C ILE A 130 17.58 1.92 14.36
N SER A 131 18.13 1.53 15.54
CA SER A 131 18.14 2.32 16.76
C SER A 131 19.23 1.81 17.72
N ASP A 132 19.72 2.68 18.58
CA ASP A 132 20.69 2.34 19.65
C ASP A 132 20.02 1.61 20.83
N GLN A 133 18.71 1.77 21.00
CA GLN A 133 17.95 1.21 22.11
C GLN A 133 16.92 0.23 21.60
N MET A 134 17.01 -1.02 22.07
CA MET A 134 16.10 -2.12 21.73
C MET A 134 15.50 -2.70 23.01
N LYS A 135 14.19 -2.98 23.01
CA LYS A 135 13.50 -3.64 24.12
C LYS A 135 12.55 -4.70 23.56
N GLY A 136 13.03 -5.95 23.57
CA GLY A 136 12.28 -7.06 22.94
C GLY A 136 12.12 -6.81 21.44
N SER A 137 10.88 -6.82 20.96
CA SER A 137 10.52 -6.58 19.57
C SER A 137 10.27 -5.10 19.24
N LYS A 138 10.66 -4.18 20.13
CA LYS A 138 10.47 -2.73 19.93
C LYS A 138 11.81 -2.01 19.89
N TYR A 139 11.88 -0.95 19.10
CA TYR A 139 13.02 -0.02 19.06
C TYR A 139 12.58 1.36 19.51
N PHE A 140 13.53 2.12 20.07
CA PHE A 140 13.27 3.47 20.58
C PHE A 140 13.54 4.52 19.51
N HIS A 141 12.55 5.38 19.26
CA HIS A 141 12.67 6.49 18.33
C HIS A 141 12.75 7.83 19.07
N LYS A 142 13.96 8.44 19.09
CA LYS A 142 14.22 9.67 19.83
C LYS A 142 13.49 10.89 19.29
N LEU A 143 13.25 10.94 17.98
CA LEU A 143 12.68 12.12 17.31
C LEU A 143 11.14 12.11 17.28
N MET A 144 10.51 10.97 17.55
CA MET A 144 9.07 10.92 17.70
C MET A 144 8.67 11.33 19.12
N LEU A 145 7.68 12.22 19.23
CA LEU A 145 7.21 12.76 20.50
C LEU A 145 8.35 13.34 21.35
N ALA A 146 9.26 14.07 20.71
CA ALA A 146 10.39 14.67 21.40
C ALA A 146 9.90 15.64 22.49
N PRO A 147 10.59 15.72 23.67
CA PRO A 147 11.89 15.07 23.99
C PRO A 147 11.78 13.64 24.51
N GLU A 148 10.59 13.12 24.81
CA GLU A 148 10.38 11.85 25.52
C GLU A 148 10.69 10.62 24.65
N GLY A 149 10.55 10.73 23.33
CA GLY A 149 10.71 9.61 22.40
C GLY A 149 9.55 8.61 22.44
N PHE A 150 9.62 7.60 21.58
CA PHE A 150 8.57 6.59 21.46
C PHE A 150 9.14 5.21 21.16
N TRP A 151 8.48 4.17 21.69
CA TRP A 151 8.80 2.76 21.41
C TRP A 151 7.93 2.23 20.30
N GLU A 152 8.55 1.79 19.19
CA GLU A 152 7.86 1.24 18.03
C GLU A 152 8.19 -0.23 17.80
N PRO A 153 7.26 -1.02 17.24
CA PRO A 153 7.54 -2.38 16.79
C PRO A 153 8.64 -2.38 15.71
N ILE A 154 9.50 -3.41 15.71
CA ILE A 154 10.55 -3.57 14.69
C ILE A 154 9.91 -3.60 13.30
N THR A 155 10.47 -2.78 12.39
CA THR A 155 10.14 -2.78 10.98
C THR A 155 11.33 -3.24 10.13
N LEU A 156 11.05 -4.03 9.08
CA LEU A 156 12.06 -4.47 8.12
C LEU A 156 12.16 -3.57 6.89
N HIS A 157 11.29 -2.56 6.76
CA HIS A 157 11.31 -1.67 5.60
C HIS A 157 12.65 -0.94 5.39
N PRO A 158 13.35 -0.40 6.41
CA PRO A 158 14.65 0.23 6.25
C PRO A 158 15.72 -0.68 5.64
N TYR A 159 15.64 -2.00 5.90
CA TYR A 159 16.57 -2.97 5.32
C TYR A 159 16.41 -3.11 3.81
N SER A 160 15.20 -2.92 3.28
CA SER A 160 15.00 -2.92 1.82
C SER A 160 15.71 -1.75 1.14
N GLY A 161 15.62 -0.55 1.72
CA GLY A 161 16.36 0.61 1.26
C GLY A 161 17.88 0.42 1.37
N TYR A 162 18.34 -0.16 2.49
CA TYR A 162 19.74 -0.51 2.71
C TYR A 162 20.28 -1.47 1.64
N ILE A 163 19.50 -2.52 1.29
CA ILE A 163 19.87 -3.47 0.24
C ILE A 163 20.00 -2.76 -1.11
N VAL A 164 18.99 -1.96 -1.48
CA VAL A 164 19.01 -1.21 -2.75
C VAL A 164 20.18 -0.24 -2.79
N TYR A 165 20.47 0.46 -1.70
CA TYR A 165 21.63 1.36 -1.58
C TYR A 165 22.95 0.63 -1.82
N ASN A 166 23.17 -0.51 -1.15
CA ASN A 166 24.41 -1.26 -1.32
C ASN A 166 24.55 -1.81 -2.74
N ILE A 167 23.46 -2.30 -3.34
CA ILE A 167 23.50 -2.75 -4.74
C ILE A 167 23.86 -1.59 -5.68
N MET A 168 23.21 -0.43 -5.53
CA MET A 168 23.50 0.74 -6.37
C MET A 168 24.93 1.25 -6.17
N LYS A 169 25.46 1.18 -4.96
CA LYS A 169 26.82 1.61 -4.64
C LYS A 169 27.90 0.78 -5.33
N ILE A 170 27.61 -0.50 -5.67
CA ILE A 170 28.51 -1.33 -6.48
C ILE A 170 28.71 -0.72 -7.87
N PHE A 171 27.67 -0.16 -8.47
CA PHE A 171 27.70 0.44 -9.81
C PHE A 171 28.05 1.93 -9.80
N ASN A 172 27.71 2.65 -8.74
CA ASN A 172 27.99 4.07 -8.57
C ASN A 172 28.36 4.35 -7.10
N PRO A 173 29.65 4.36 -6.75
CA PRO A 173 30.11 4.61 -5.38
C PRO A 173 29.68 5.96 -4.79
N SER A 174 29.37 6.95 -5.63
CA SER A 174 28.96 8.30 -5.21
C SER A 174 27.44 8.46 -5.07
N VAL A 175 26.64 7.38 -5.22
CA VAL A 175 25.19 7.45 -5.09
C VAL A 175 24.79 7.87 -3.67
N SER A 176 23.91 8.86 -3.55
CA SER A 176 23.36 9.24 -2.25
C SER A 176 22.29 8.23 -1.80
N LEU A 177 22.17 8.05 -0.47
CA LEU A 177 21.16 7.17 0.11
C LEU A 177 19.74 7.55 -0.35
N MET A 178 19.41 8.85 -0.35
CA MET A 178 18.09 9.33 -0.77
C MET A 178 17.76 8.95 -2.21
N VAL A 179 18.72 9.00 -3.12
CA VAL A 179 18.52 8.54 -4.50
C VAL A 179 18.30 7.04 -4.56
N ALA A 180 19.07 6.27 -3.82
CA ALA A 180 18.95 4.81 -3.81
C ALA A 180 17.60 4.34 -3.27
N VAL A 181 17.15 4.87 -2.13
CA VAL A 181 15.85 4.50 -1.55
C VAL A 181 14.68 4.94 -2.42
N SER A 182 14.85 5.99 -3.24
CA SER A 182 13.84 6.42 -4.21
C SER A 182 13.50 5.35 -5.25
N PHE A 183 14.40 4.38 -5.49
CA PHE A 183 14.17 3.24 -6.37
C PHE A 183 13.62 2.00 -5.64
N ALA A 184 13.56 1.98 -4.31
CA ALA A 184 13.20 0.77 -3.56
C ALA A 184 11.84 0.20 -3.97
N ASN A 185 10.82 1.05 -4.07
CA ASN A 185 9.47 0.60 -4.47
C ASN A 185 9.37 0.22 -5.95
N ILE A 186 10.27 0.73 -6.82
CA ILE A 186 10.38 0.29 -8.22
C ILE A 186 10.96 -1.13 -8.29
N VAL A 187 11.96 -1.43 -7.49
CA VAL A 187 12.52 -2.79 -7.38
C VAL A 187 11.46 -3.76 -6.84
N LEU A 188 10.74 -3.36 -5.79
CA LEU A 188 9.61 -4.14 -5.25
C LEU A 188 8.52 -4.36 -6.29
N MET A 189 8.19 -3.37 -7.11
CA MET A 189 7.24 -3.52 -8.22
C MET A 189 7.65 -4.64 -9.17
N GLY A 190 8.93 -4.75 -9.51
CA GLY A 190 9.43 -5.85 -10.34
C GLY A 190 9.24 -7.22 -9.69
N ILE A 191 9.54 -7.34 -8.39
CA ILE A 191 9.34 -8.58 -7.61
C ILE A 191 7.85 -8.94 -7.55
N ILE A 192 6.99 -7.97 -7.26
CA ILE A 192 5.54 -8.15 -7.16
C ILE A 192 4.96 -8.62 -8.51
N LEU A 193 5.36 -7.96 -9.61
CA LEU A 193 4.94 -8.36 -10.96
C LEU A 193 5.37 -9.81 -11.28
N PHE A 194 6.59 -10.17 -10.95
CA PHE A 194 7.12 -11.54 -11.16
C PHE A 194 6.25 -12.57 -10.41
N ILE A 195 5.96 -12.34 -9.13
CA ILE A 195 5.14 -13.23 -8.30
C ILE A 195 3.70 -13.29 -8.81
N PHE A 196 3.12 -12.13 -9.20
CA PHE A 196 1.78 -12.06 -9.78
C PHE A 196 1.66 -12.89 -11.06
N MET A 197 2.65 -12.80 -11.97
CA MET A 197 2.66 -13.60 -13.18
C MET A 197 2.78 -15.10 -12.88
N ILE A 198 3.59 -15.50 -11.89
CA ILE A 198 3.64 -16.90 -11.43
C ILE A 198 2.25 -17.34 -10.93
N LEU A 199 1.58 -16.50 -10.12
CA LEU A 199 0.22 -16.78 -9.63
C LEU A 199 -0.74 -16.99 -10.81
N CYS A 200 -0.76 -16.10 -11.81
CA CYS A 200 -1.58 -16.22 -13.00
C CYS A 200 -1.31 -17.55 -13.74
N ARG A 201 -0.05 -17.93 -13.89
CA ARG A 201 0.33 -19.18 -14.57
C ARG A 201 -0.04 -20.42 -13.75
N THR A 202 0.05 -20.38 -12.45
CA THR A 202 -0.37 -21.48 -11.56
C THR A 202 -1.90 -21.64 -11.52
N LEU A 203 -2.65 -20.55 -11.75
CA LEU A 203 -4.09 -20.54 -11.98
C LEU A 203 -4.52 -21.02 -13.36
N ASN A 204 -3.55 -21.43 -14.21
CA ASN A 204 -3.74 -21.89 -15.60
C ASN A 204 -4.29 -20.82 -16.56
N PHE A 205 -4.05 -19.53 -16.28
CA PHE A 205 -4.40 -18.47 -17.22
C PHE A 205 -3.56 -18.60 -18.51
N THR A 206 -4.15 -18.23 -19.65
CA THR A 206 -3.43 -18.16 -20.93
C THR A 206 -2.36 -17.07 -20.88
N TRP A 207 -1.42 -17.10 -21.84
CA TRP A 207 -0.40 -16.04 -21.93
C TRP A 207 -1.01 -14.67 -22.19
N LEU A 208 -2.03 -14.59 -23.03
CA LEU A 208 -2.72 -13.35 -23.33
C LEU A 208 -3.44 -12.83 -22.07
N THR A 209 -4.15 -13.68 -21.34
CA THR A 209 -4.81 -13.30 -20.08
C THR A 209 -3.78 -12.86 -19.02
N THR A 210 -2.64 -13.55 -18.93
CA THR A 210 -1.56 -13.17 -18.02
C THR A 210 -0.98 -11.80 -18.39
N LEU A 211 -0.72 -11.55 -19.68
CA LEU A 211 -0.22 -10.27 -20.17
C LEU A 211 -1.21 -9.13 -19.83
N ILE A 212 -2.46 -9.26 -20.25
CA ILE A 212 -3.51 -8.23 -20.03
C ILE A 212 -3.71 -7.99 -18.54
N GLY A 213 -3.87 -9.06 -17.76
CA GLY A 213 -4.04 -8.95 -16.30
C GLY A 213 -2.85 -8.28 -15.62
N SER A 214 -1.62 -8.58 -16.07
CA SER A 214 -0.41 -7.96 -15.51
C SER A 214 -0.31 -6.47 -15.87
N VAL A 215 -0.70 -6.08 -17.08
CA VAL A 215 -0.75 -4.65 -17.46
C VAL A 215 -1.77 -3.89 -16.61
N PHE A 216 -3.00 -4.40 -16.49
CA PHE A 216 -4.02 -3.77 -15.63
C PHE A 216 -3.56 -3.69 -14.16
N PHE A 217 -2.99 -4.76 -13.65
CA PHE A 217 -2.49 -4.81 -12.28
C PHE A 217 -1.41 -3.75 -12.03
N ILE A 218 -0.37 -3.69 -12.89
CA ILE A 218 0.76 -2.78 -12.69
C ILE A 218 0.39 -1.31 -12.90
N LEU A 219 -0.66 -1.03 -13.70
CA LEU A 219 -1.17 0.30 -13.99
C LEU A 219 -2.34 0.71 -13.09
N THR A 220 -2.72 -0.11 -12.11
CA THR A 220 -3.77 0.27 -11.15
C THR A 220 -3.41 1.60 -10.47
N PRO A 221 -4.26 2.65 -10.54
CA PRO A 221 -3.92 4.01 -10.12
C PRO A 221 -3.40 4.12 -8.69
N ILE A 222 -4.03 3.44 -7.73
CA ILE A 222 -3.57 3.47 -6.34
C ILE A 222 -2.18 2.83 -6.19
N TYR A 223 -1.92 1.74 -6.92
CA TYR A 223 -0.63 1.06 -6.87
C TYR A 223 0.47 1.88 -7.55
N VAL A 224 0.16 2.53 -8.68
CA VAL A 224 1.09 3.48 -9.31
C VAL A 224 1.42 4.61 -8.33
N LYS A 225 0.40 5.28 -7.78
CA LYS A 225 0.59 6.40 -6.85
C LYS A 225 1.49 6.05 -5.65
N ARG A 226 1.36 4.84 -5.11
CA ARG A 226 2.08 4.37 -3.91
C ARG A 226 3.39 3.62 -4.23
N SER A 227 3.86 3.65 -5.49
CA SER A 227 5.11 2.98 -5.90
C SER A 227 5.91 3.74 -6.95
N VAL A 228 5.60 5.04 -7.19
CA VAL A 228 6.39 5.92 -8.07
C VAL A 228 7.78 6.17 -7.48
N PHE A 229 8.69 6.64 -8.33
CA PHE A 229 10.00 7.11 -7.91
C PHE A 229 9.89 8.14 -6.77
N ALA A 230 10.75 8.04 -5.79
CA ALA A 230 10.76 8.86 -4.58
C ALA A 230 9.60 8.63 -3.59
N TRP A 231 8.74 7.65 -3.81
CA TRP A 231 7.79 7.16 -2.82
C TRP A 231 8.43 6.02 -2.03
N TYR A 232 9.14 6.34 -0.95
CA TYR A 232 9.81 5.37 -0.09
C TYR A 232 9.00 5.12 1.17
N ASP A 233 7.99 4.24 1.03
CA ASP A 233 7.04 3.88 2.07
C ASP A 233 6.74 2.38 2.02
N ASN A 234 6.15 1.85 3.08
CA ASN A 234 5.83 0.42 3.23
C ASN A 234 4.59 -0.04 2.44
N ASP A 235 3.89 0.85 1.74
CA ASP A 235 2.68 0.55 0.97
C ASP A 235 2.83 -0.61 -0.03
N ALA A 236 4.00 -0.75 -0.67
CA ALA A 236 4.24 -1.80 -1.65
C ALA A 236 4.16 -3.22 -1.05
N TYR A 237 4.43 -3.36 0.25
CA TYR A 237 4.33 -4.66 0.93
C TYR A 237 2.88 -5.07 1.16
N ASN A 238 1.94 -4.12 1.21
CA ASN A 238 0.50 -4.38 1.26
C ASN A 238 -0.03 -5.02 -0.03
N VAL A 239 0.78 -5.05 -1.08
CA VAL A 239 0.52 -5.77 -2.33
C VAL A 239 1.34 -7.05 -2.42
N LEU A 240 2.63 -7.00 -2.04
CA LEU A 240 3.56 -8.12 -2.11
C LEU A 240 3.07 -9.33 -1.30
N PHE A 241 2.86 -9.14 0.00
CA PHE A 241 2.57 -10.25 0.89
C PHE A 241 1.20 -10.88 0.67
N PRO A 242 0.11 -10.14 0.39
CA PRO A 242 -1.15 -10.76 0.01
C PRO A 242 -1.04 -11.64 -1.23
N ILE A 243 -0.35 -11.18 -2.30
CA ILE A 243 -0.17 -11.97 -3.52
C ILE A 243 0.71 -13.19 -3.26
N LEU A 244 1.80 -13.04 -2.50
CA LEU A 244 2.69 -14.13 -2.14
C LEU A 244 1.99 -15.20 -1.28
N THR A 245 1.24 -14.76 -0.28
CA THR A 245 0.43 -15.64 0.57
C THR A 245 -0.63 -16.37 -0.27
N LEU A 246 -1.33 -15.66 -1.15
CA LEU A 246 -2.32 -16.26 -2.05
C LEU A 246 -1.70 -17.28 -3.01
N LEU A 247 -0.49 -17.03 -3.52
CA LEU A 247 0.25 -17.99 -4.35
C LEU A 247 0.50 -19.29 -3.57
N PHE A 248 1.02 -19.20 -2.35
CA PHE A 248 1.31 -20.39 -1.54
C PHE A 248 0.04 -21.10 -1.09
N LEU A 249 -1.01 -20.37 -0.73
CA LEU A 249 -2.33 -20.94 -0.45
C LEU A 249 -2.86 -21.74 -1.64
N TRP A 250 -2.82 -21.15 -2.83
CA TRP A 250 -3.28 -21.82 -4.05
C TRP A 250 -2.46 -23.07 -4.35
N LEU A 251 -1.14 -23.02 -4.24
CA LEU A 251 -0.26 -24.18 -4.42
C LEU A 251 -0.54 -25.27 -3.35
N GLY A 252 -0.86 -24.89 -2.13
CA GLY A 252 -1.29 -25.79 -1.08
C GLY A 252 -2.60 -26.51 -1.42
N PHE A 253 -3.62 -25.76 -1.85
CA PHE A 253 -4.88 -26.36 -2.30
C PHE A 253 -4.73 -27.26 -3.52
N LYS A 254 -3.89 -26.87 -4.48
CA LYS A 254 -3.59 -27.72 -5.65
C LYS A 254 -2.92 -29.06 -5.28
N ASN A 255 -2.19 -29.10 -4.18
CA ASN A 255 -1.49 -30.27 -3.67
C ASN A 255 -2.11 -30.86 -2.39
N ILE A 256 -3.39 -30.61 -2.15
CA ILE A 256 -4.07 -30.89 -0.86
C ILE A 256 -4.00 -32.35 -0.42
N ARG A 257 -3.89 -33.31 -1.37
CA ARG A 257 -3.77 -34.74 -1.09
C ARG A 257 -2.31 -35.21 -0.87
N GLN A 258 -1.32 -34.33 -1.02
CA GLN A 258 0.11 -34.62 -0.87
C GLN A 258 0.62 -34.01 0.46
N PRO A 259 0.72 -34.80 1.57
CA PRO A 259 0.94 -34.25 2.89
C PRO A 259 2.24 -33.45 3.03
N LYS A 260 3.33 -33.89 2.38
CA LYS A 260 4.61 -33.17 2.41
C LYS A 260 4.55 -31.82 1.72
N ARG A 261 3.91 -31.74 0.54
CA ARG A 261 3.74 -30.47 -0.20
C ARG A 261 2.74 -29.56 0.51
N LEU A 262 1.67 -30.14 1.04
CA LEU A 262 0.70 -29.38 1.84
C LEU A 262 1.38 -28.69 3.03
N LEU A 263 2.19 -29.43 3.79
CA LEU A 263 2.94 -28.86 4.92
C LEU A 263 3.91 -27.79 4.47
N ALA A 264 4.67 -28.02 3.37
CA ALA A 264 5.61 -27.03 2.85
C ALA A 264 4.91 -25.73 2.45
N PHE A 265 3.78 -25.78 1.75
CA PHE A 265 3.03 -24.59 1.37
C PHE A 265 2.32 -23.91 2.55
N SER A 266 1.92 -24.69 3.58
CA SER A 266 1.43 -24.11 4.85
C SER A 266 2.53 -23.30 5.54
N ILE A 267 3.75 -23.83 5.61
CA ILE A 267 4.91 -23.14 6.19
C ILE A 267 5.22 -21.87 5.41
N LEU A 268 5.29 -21.95 4.06
CA LEU A 268 5.58 -20.79 3.21
C LEU A 268 4.51 -19.70 3.35
N SER A 269 3.22 -20.08 3.43
CA SER A 269 2.13 -19.12 3.65
C SER A 269 2.24 -18.46 5.03
N ALA A 270 2.53 -19.26 6.08
CA ALA A 270 2.70 -18.76 7.44
C ALA A 270 3.93 -17.84 7.56
N LEU A 271 5.05 -18.17 6.91
CA LEU A 271 6.23 -17.31 6.83
C LEU A 271 5.93 -16.00 6.10
N SER A 272 5.15 -16.06 5.00
CA SER A 272 4.73 -14.84 4.29
C SER A 272 3.90 -13.92 5.20
N LEU A 273 2.96 -14.44 5.98
CA LEU A 273 2.16 -13.66 6.94
C LEU A 273 3.02 -13.15 8.10
N CYS A 274 3.93 -13.96 8.62
CA CYS A 274 4.86 -13.55 9.67
C CYS A 274 5.80 -12.44 9.19
N LEU A 275 6.37 -12.54 7.99
CA LEU A 275 7.17 -11.48 7.41
C LEU A 275 6.35 -10.20 7.19
N TYR A 276 5.09 -10.33 6.75
CA TYR A 276 4.21 -9.18 6.55
C TYR A 276 4.01 -8.38 7.84
N SER A 277 3.94 -9.04 8.99
CA SER A 277 3.77 -8.38 10.29
C SER A 277 4.91 -7.42 10.66
N PHE A 278 6.10 -7.58 10.08
CA PHE A 278 7.23 -6.65 10.25
C PHE A 278 7.16 -5.41 9.34
N PHE A 279 6.24 -5.38 8.38
CA PHE A 279 6.09 -4.24 7.48
C PHE A 279 4.81 -3.44 7.77
N TRP A 280 3.75 -4.11 8.20
CA TRP A 280 2.47 -3.46 8.47
C TRP A 280 1.65 -4.20 9.51
N GLN A 281 1.14 -3.47 10.48
CA GLN A 281 0.30 -4.04 11.55
C GLN A 281 -1.04 -4.62 11.04
N GLY A 282 -1.50 -4.17 9.87
CA GLY A 282 -2.73 -4.68 9.24
C GLY A 282 -2.64 -6.09 8.65
N TRP A 283 -1.53 -6.84 8.83
CA TRP A 283 -1.42 -8.25 8.44
C TRP A 283 -2.56 -9.12 9.02
N ILE A 284 -3.11 -8.73 10.16
CA ILE A 284 -4.23 -9.42 10.82
C ILE A 284 -5.50 -9.39 9.97
N PHE A 285 -5.72 -8.34 9.17
CA PHE A 285 -6.84 -8.27 8.22
C PHE A 285 -6.71 -9.33 7.13
N LEU A 286 -5.50 -9.53 6.61
CA LEU A 286 -5.25 -10.58 5.62
C LEU A 286 -5.50 -11.96 6.21
N LEU A 287 -5.00 -12.23 7.41
CA LEU A 287 -5.24 -13.49 8.13
C LEU A 287 -6.74 -13.70 8.36
N SER A 288 -7.48 -12.68 8.78
CA SER A 288 -8.92 -12.73 8.99
C SER A 288 -9.69 -13.03 7.71
N ILE A 289 -9.33 -12.38 6.59
CA ILE A 289 -9.94 -12.62 5.28
C ILE A 289 -9.70 -14.08 4.85
N ILE A 290 -8.48 -14.59 5.01
CA ILE A 290 -8.15 -15.99 4.68
C ILE A 290 -8.98 -16.95 5.53
N PHE A 291 -9.09 -16.67 6.82
CA PHE A 291 -9.86 -17.52 7.76
C PHE A 291 -11.35 -17.53 7.39
N ILE A 292 -11.97 -16.36 7.24
CA ILE A 292 -13.39 -16.23 6.89
C ILE A 292 -13.68 -16.87 5.53
N SER A 293 -12.87 -16.58 4.51
CA SER A 293 -13.02 -17.16 3.16
C SER A 293 -12.90 -18.69 3.21
N SER A 294 -12.00 -19.21 4.05
CA SER A 294 -11.83 -20.66 4.22
C SER A 294 -13.01 -21.31 4.90
N LEU A 295 -13.60 -20.65 5.91
CA LEU A 295 -14.85 -21.13 6.55
C LEU A 295 -16.02 -21.12 5.53
N MET A 296 -16.13 -20.10 4.68
CA MET A 296 -17.14 -20.03 3.63
C MET A 296 -16.98 -21.17 2.60
N VAL A 297 -15.74 -21.43 2.16
CA VAL A 297 -15.43 -22.57 1.26
C VAL A 297 -15.77 -23.91 1.91
N MET A 298 -15.43 -24.10 3.18
CA MET A 298 -15.77 -25.32 3.92
C MET A 298 -17.29 -25.49 4.07
N ALA A 299 -18.00 -24.43 4.41
CA ALA A 299 -19.45 -24.45 4.51
C ALA A 299 -20.08 -24.83 3.15
N TYR A 300 -19.61 -24.21 2.06
CA TYR A 300 -20.03 -24.55 0.71
C TYR A 300 -19.78 -26.04 0.37
N GLN A 301 -18.59 -26.56 0.66
CA GLN A 301 -18.25 -27.95 0.43
C GLN A 301 -19.11 -28.89 1.28
N ARG A 302 -19.37 -28.56 2.55
CA ARG A 302 -20.14 -29.38 3.47
C ARG A 302 -21.63 -29.41 3.15
N PHE A 303 -22.22 -28.25 2.91
CA PHE A 303 -23.68 -28.13 2.79
C PHE A 303 -24.16 -28.24 1.35
N TYR A 304 -23.37 -27.75 0.39
CA TYR A 304 -23.76 -27.71 -1.01
C TYR A 304 -23.21 -28.87 -1.83
N LEU A 305 -21.89 -29.10 -1.81
CA LEU A 305 -21.26 -30.19 -2.57
C LEU A 305 -21.39 -31.56 -1.89
N LYS A 306 -21.72 -31.61 -0.61
CA LYS A 306 -21.76 -32.84 0.21
C LYS A 306 -20.45 -33.67 0.18
N ASP A 307 -19.35 -33.06 -0.22
CA ASP A 307 -18.01 -33.67 -0.27
C ASP A 307 -17.25 -33.38 1.03
N PHE A 308 -17.36 -34.30 1.98
CA PHE A 308 -16.73 -34.16 3.29
C PHE A 308 -15.22 -34.38 3.24
N GLN A 309 -14.71 -35.14 2.27
CA GLN A 309 -13.28 -35.48 2.19
C GLN A 309 -12.42 -34.25 1.88
N VAL A 310 -12.78 -33.48 0.86
CA VAL A 310 -12.07 -32.26 0.48
C VAL A 310 -12.17 -31.22 1.61
N GLY A 311 -13.34 -31.10 2.25
CA GLY A 311 -13.55 -30.22 3.39
C GLY A 311 -12.61 -30.54 4.58
N LYS A 312 -12.41 -31.81 4.89
CA LYS A 312 -11.48 -32.26 5.94
C LYS A 312 -10.03 -31.88 5.66
N TYR A 313 -9.56 -32.06 4.43
CA TYR A 313 -8.21 -31.66 4.04
C TYR A 313 -8.04 -30.14 4.03
N SER A 314 -9.03 -29.39 3.57
CA SER A 314 -9.04 -27.93 3.63
C SER A 314 -8.95 -27.42 5.06
N LEU A 315 -9.74 -27.98 5.98
CA LEU A 315 -9.70 -27.65 7.40
C LEU A 315 -8.31 -27.92 8.01
N LYS A 316 -7.73 -29.09 7.70
CA LYS A 316 -6.38 -29.43 8.15
C LYS A 316 -5.35 -28.43 7.65
N PHE A 317 -5.41 -28.06 6.37
CA PHE A 317 -4.49 -27.08 5.76
C PHE A 317 -4.58 -25.72 6.45
N ILE A 318 -5.79 -25.19 6.57
CA ILE A 318 -6.02 -23.88 7.21
C ILE A 318 -5.68 -23.90 8.68
N GLY A 319 -6.00 -24.98 9.39
CA GLY A 319 -5.63 -25.16 10.80
C GLY A 319 -4.12 -25.15 11.01
N ILE A 320 -3.36 -25.88 10.17
CA ILE A 320 -1.90 -25.87 10.21
C ILE A 320 -1.36 -24.48 9.90
N LEU A 321 -1.85 -23.82 8.84
CA LEU A 321 -1.46 -22.46 8.49
C LEU A 321 -1.69 -21.49 9.66
N PHE A 322 -2.87 -21.51 10.24
CA PHE A 322 -3.23 -20.63 11.36
C PHE A 322 -2.31 -20.84 12.56
N LEU A 323 -2.16 -22.10 13.01
CA LEU A 323 -1.29 -22.44 14.14
C LEU A 323 0.17 -22.06 13.88
N LEU A 324 0.69 -22.32 12.68
CA LEU A 324 2.06 -21.95 12.33
C LEU A 324 2.22 -20.42 12.29
N THR A 325 1.25 -19.69 11.76
CA THR A 325 1.29 -18.22 11.75
C THR A 325 1.33 -17.67 13.18
N LEU A 326 0.46 -18.15 14.06
CA LEU A 326 0.45 -17.74 15.47
C LEU A 326 1.78 -18.08 16.16
N LEU A 327 2.30 -19.28 15.94
CA LEU A 327 3.59 -19.71 16.51
C LEU A 327 4.72 -18.81 16.03
N LEU A 328 4.85 -18.56 14.73
CA LEU A 328 5.92 -17.75 14.16
C LEU A 328 5.86 -16.30 14.64
N ILE A 329 4.68 -15.71 14.73
CA ILE A 329 4.50 -14.35 15.23
C ILE A 329 4.80 -14.28 16.73
N THR A 330 4.36 -15.27 17.51
CA THR A 330 4.69 -15.34 18.94
C THR A 330 6.20 -15.48 19.16
N LEU A 331 6.89 -16.25 18.33
CA LEU A 331 8.35 -16.37 18.39
C LEU A 331 9.06 -15.08 17.96
N ALA A 332 8.50 -14.35 16.98
CA ALA A 332 9.09 -13.13 16.46
C ALA A 332 8.93 -11.92 17.41
N PHE A 333 7.75 -11.76 18.01
CA PHE A 333 7.41 -10.58 18.82
C PHE A 333 7.33 -10.87 20.33
N GLY A 334 7.30 -12.13 20.72
CA GLY A 334 7.04 -12.54 22.11
C GLY A 334 5.56 -12.62 22.44
N ILE A 335 5.22 -13.38 23.48
CA ILE A 335 3.82 -13.69 23.84
C ILE A 335 3.06 -12.44 24.31
N LYS A 336 3.73 -11.49 24.98
CA LYS A 336 3.09 -10.25 25.45
C LYS A 336 2.67 -9.36 24.31
N ASP A 337 3.59 -9.07 23.38
CA ASP A 337 3.33 -8.21 22.22
C ASP A 337 2.30 -8.88 21.30
N PHE A 338 2.32 -10.21 21.18
CA PHE A 338 1.30 -10.98 20.47
C PHE A 338 -0.11 -10.80 21.06
N LEU A 339 -0.26 -10.89 22.38
CA LEU A 339 -1.54 -10.67 23.05
C LEU A 339 -2.02 -9.21 22.97
N GLU A 340 -1.10 -8.25 23.02
CA GLU A 340 -1.41 -6.84 22.80
C GLU A 340 -1.95 -6.59 21.38
N LEU A 341 -1.36 -7.21 20.35
CA LEU A 341 -1.84 -7.12 18.96
C LEU A 341 -3.30 -7.59 18.82
N PHE A 342 -3.67 -8.71 19.49
CA PHE A 342 -5.07 -9.16 19.49
C PHE A 342 -6.00 -8.20 20.23
N LYS A 343 -5.57 -7.67 21.36
CA LYS A 343 -6.32 -6.70 22.14
C LYS A 343 -6.55 -5.40 21.35
N ASP A 344 -5.51 -4.92 20.69
CA ASP A 344 -5.58 -3.71 19.85
C ASP A 344 -6.43 -3.94 18.60
N GLY A 345 -6.31 -5.09 17.96
CA GLY A 345 -7.16 -5.49 16.84
C GLY A 345 -8.64 -5.58 17.24
N TRP A 346 -8.93 -6.16 18.41
CA TRP A 346 -10.28 -6.21 18.96
C TRP A 346 -10.82 -4.81 19.31
N LYS A 347 -9.99 -3.98 19.91
CA LYS A 347 -10.32 -2.58 20.22
C LYS A 347 -10.60 -1.77 18.95
N ALA A 348 -9.79 -1.93 17.91
CA ALA A 348 -10.02 -1.30 16.61
C ALA A 348 -11.35 -1.74 16.00
N LEU A 349 -11.68 -3.03 16.04
CA LEU A 349 -12.94 -3.57 15.57
C LEU A 349 -14.13 -3.06 16.39
N SER A 350 -14.02 -3.02 17.71
CA SER A 350 -15.07 -2.50 18.60
C SER A 350 -15.32 -1.00 18.37
N ASN A 351 -14.27 -0.21 18.19
CA ASN A 351 -14.36 1.20 17.86
C ASN A 351 -14.99 1.46 16.49
N PHE A 352 -14.76 0.55 15.53
CA PHE A 352 -15.42 0.61 14.22
C PHE A 352 -16.94 0.38 14.33
N LEU A 353 -17.36 -0.55 15.20
CA LEU A 353 -18.78 -0.88 15.42
C LEU A 353 -19.49 0.15 16.31
N THR A 354 -18.80 0.69 17.30
CA THR A 354 -19.31 1.70 18.24
C THR A 354 -18.35 2.87 18.32
N PRO A 355 -18.49 3.87 17.43
CA PRO A 355 -17.60 5.03 17.42
C PRO A 355 -17.70 5.75 18.78
N GLN A 356 -16.64 5.71 19.56
CA GLN A 356 -16.53 6.52 20.76
C GLN A 356 -16.03 7.92 20.38
N LEU A 357 -16.57 8.95 21.03
CA LEU A 357 -16.04 10.30 20.93
C LEU A 357 -14.57 10.27 21.35
N SER A 358 -13.67 10.52 20.41
CA SER A 358 -12.24 10.46 20.66
C SER A 358 -11.81 11.73 21.41
N ILE A 359 -10.91 11.55 22.40
CA ILE A 359 -10.18 12.65 23.04
C ILE A 359 -9.20 13.21 22.00
N TRP A 360 -9.04 14.51 21.96
CA TRP A 360 -8.09 15.17 21.04
C TRP A 360 -6.65 14.69 21.25
N PRO A 361 -5.87 14.42 20.16
CA PRO A 361 -6.22 14.55 18.76
C PRO A 361 -7.15 13.43 18.27
N ASP A 362 -8.19 13.82 17.50
CA ASP A 362 -9.10 12.84 16.90
C ASP A 362 -8.41 12.09 15.77
N LEU A 363 -7.97 10.87 16.05
CA LEU A 363 -7.28 10.00 15.08
C LEU A 363 -8.15 9.69 13.87
N TYR A 364 -9.47 9.62 14.02
CA TYR A 364 -10.38 9.36 12.90
C TYR A 364 -10.51 10.53 11.93
N ILE A 365 -10.21 11.76 12.39
CA ILE A 365 -10.19 12.95 11.54
C ILE A 365 -8.79 13.19 10.97
N SER A 366 -7.74 12.92 11.74
CA SER A 366 -6.37 13.24 11.39
C SER A 366 -5.68 12.17 10.52
N VAL A 367 -6.09 10.89 10.65
CA VAL A 367 -5.49 9.77 9.92
C VAL A 367 -6.37 9.39 8.74
N GLY A 368 -5.91 9.68 7.52
CA GLY A 368 -6.67 9.46 6.28
C GLY A 368 -7.09 8.01 6.04
N GLU A 369 -6.30 7.04 6.51
CA GLU A 369 -6.59 5.60 6.42
C GLU A 369 -7.82 5.18 7.24
N LEU A 370 -8.17 5.94 8.27
CA LEU A 370 -9.35 5.68 9.11
C LEU A 370 -10.63 6.28 8.54
N HIS A 371 -10.54 7.11 7.50
CA HIS A 371 -11.72 7.66 6.84
C HIS A 371 -12.45 6.59 6.05
N ARG A 372 -13.78 6.62 6.10
CA ARG A 372 -14.62 5.73 5.28
C ARG A 372 -14.43 6.06 3.81
N ALA A 373 -13.86 5.13 3.04
CA ALA A 373 -13.79 5.26 1.60
C ALA A 373 -15.18 5.10 0.99
N SER A 374 -15.61 6.06 0.16
CA SER A 374 -16.84 5.89 -0.63
C SER A 374 -16.60 4.85 -1.74
N LEU A 375 -17.66 4.12 -2.12
CA LEU A 375 -17.60 3.16 -3.23
C LEU A 375 -17.07 3.83 -4.52
N ASN A 376 -17.54 5.05 -4.80
CA ASN A 376 -17.10 5.84 -5.95
C ASN A 376 -15.59 6.11 -5.92
N GLN A 377 -15.06 6.51 -4.78
CA GLN A 377 -13.63 6.74 -4.60
C GLN A 377 -12.82 5.45 -4.78
N THR A 378 -13.29 4.33 -4.20
CA THR A 378 -12.65 3.02 -4.35
C THR A 378 -12.61 2.60 -5.82
N ILE A 379 -13.74 2.71 -6.56
CA ILE A 379 -13.79 2.39 -7.99
C ILE A 379 -12.79 3.24 -8.78
N LYS A 380 -12.72 4.54 -8.55
CA LYS A 380 -11.78 5.44 -9.24
C LYS A 380 -10.32 5.06 -8.97
N LEU A 381 -9.99 4.74 -7.73
CA LEU A 381 -8.62 4.39 -7.33
C LEU A 381 -8.17 3.00 -7.81
N THR A 382 -9.11 2.08 -8.04
CA THR A 382 -8.80 0.71 -8.51
C THR A 382 -8.83 0.55 -10.03
N GLY A 383 -9.06 1.60 -10.80
CA GLY A 383 -8.98 1.55 -12.26
C GLY A 383 -10.20 2.14 -12.98
N GLY A 384 -11.13 2.74 -12.23
CA GLY A 384 -12.33 3.38 -12.77
C GLY A 384 -13.48 2.41 -13.07
N TYR A 385 -14.59 2.98 -13.52
CA TYR A 385 -15.82 2.24 -13.73
C TYR A 385 -15.72 1.14 -14.78
N PHE A 386 -14.89 1.32 -15.81
CA PHE A 386 -14.68 0.31 -16.85
C PHE A 386 -14.03 -0.95 -16.26
N VAL A 387 -12.94 -0.81 -15.52
CA VAL A 387 -12.24 -1.94 -14.89
C VAL A 387 -13.14 -2.62 -13.87
N PHE A 388 -13.91 -1.84 -13.10
CA PHE A 388 -14.88 -2.37 -12.14
C PHE A 388 -15.97 -3.20 -12.84
N ALA A 389 -16.59 -2.70 -13.92
CA ALA A 389 -17.59 -3.42 -14.68
C ALA A 389 -17.05 -4.72 -15.29
N VAL A 390 -15.87 -4.68 -15.92
CA VAL A 390 -15.20 -5.87 -16.47
C VAL A 390 -14.88 -6.88 -15.38
N SER A 391 -14.49 -6.43 -14.18
CA SER A 391 -14.22 -7.32 -13.03
C SER A 391 -15.49 -8.03 -12.56
N ILE A 392 -16.61 -7.32 -12.45
CA ILE A 392 -17.90 -7.92 -12.09
C ILE A 392 -18.32 -8.94 -13.14
N LEU A 393 -18.25 -8.59 -14.43
CA LEU A 393 -18.58 -9.51 -15.52
C LEU A 393 -17.69 -10.76 -15.49
N GLY A 394 -16.40 -10.59 -15.22
CA GLY A 394 -15.44 -11.69 -15.08
C GLY A 394 -15.77 -12.62 -13.90
N ILE A 395 -16.08 -12.07 -12.74
CA ILE A 395 -16.51 -12.85 -11.57
C ILE A 395 -17.82 -13.59 -11.85
N THR A 396 -18.81 -12.91 -12.44
CA THR A 396 -20.09 -13.52 -12.80
C THR A 396 -19.90 -14.68 -13.78
N ALA A 397 -19.10 -14.48 -14.82
CA ALA A 397 -18.77 -15.54 -15.79
C ALA A 397 -18.05 -16.72 -15.15
N ALA A 398 -17.09 -16.46 -14.22
CA ALA A 398 -16.38 -17.51 -13.50
C ALA A 398 -17.33 -18.33 -12.62
N VAL A 399 -18.24 -17.68 -11.88
CA VAL A 399 -19.26 -18.35 -11.05
C VAL A 399 -20.20 -19.17 -11.92
N PHE A 400 -20.68 -18.62 -13.05
CA PHE A 400 -21.55 -19.34 -13.98
C PHE A 400 -20.89 -20.59 -14.58
N ASN A 401 -19.61 -20.49 -14.99
CA ASN A 401 -18.85 -21.62 -15.49
C ASN A 401 -18.63 -22.71 -14.43
N LEU A 402 -18.41 -22.30 -13.16
CA LEU A 402 -18.26 -23.25 -12.05
C LEU A 402 -19.58 -24.00 -11.78
N THR A 403 -20.73 -23.31 -11.84
CA THR A 403 -22.04 -23.95 -11.67
C THR A 403 -22.35 -24.92 -12.79
N LYS A 404 -22.12 -24.53 -14.04
CA LYS A 404 -22.32 -25.40 -15.21
C LYS A 404 -21.45 -26.66 -15.15
N LYS A 405 -20.17 -26.52 -14.82
CA LYS A 405 -19.24 -27.66 -14.69
C LYS A 405 -19.63 -28.61 -13.56
N ASN A 406 -20.22 -28.10 -12.50
CA ASN A 406 -20.76 -28.91 -11.42
C ASN A 406 -22.06 -29.64 -11.83
N GLU A 407 -22.94 -29.01 -12.63
CA GLU A 407 -24.12 -29.68 -13.19
C GLU A 407 -23.73 -30.86 -14.11
N GLU A 408 -22.73 -30.66 -14.98
CA GLU A 408 -22.20 -31.72 -15.84
C GLU A 408 -21.55 -32.87 -15.03
N ARG A 409 -20.90 -32.57 -13.90
CA ARG A 409 -20.21 -33.57 -13.05
C ARG A 409 -21.15 -34.37 -12.14
N TYR A 410 -22.23 -33.77 -11.68
CA TYR A 410 -23.15 -34.39 -10.68
C TYR A 410 -24.53 -34.76 -11.26
N GLY A 411 -24.78 -34.55 -12.56
CA GLY A 411 -26.02 -34.84 -13.25
C GLY A 411 -27.15 -33.84 -12.95
N SER A 412 -27.87 -33.40 -13.97
CA SER A 412 -28.91 -32.37 -13.86
C SER A 412 -30.10 -32.75 -12.93
N GLY A 413 -30.27 -34.04 -12.62
CA GLY A 413 -31.31 -34.55 -11.74
C GLY A 413 -31.08 -34.33 -10.25
N ASN A 414 -29.80 -34.33 -9.79
CA ASN A 414 -29.47 -34.10 -8.38
C ASN A 414 -29.39 -32.61 -8.02
N PHE A 415 -29.13 -31.75 -8.99
CA PHE A 415 -29.04 -30.32 -8.77
C PHE A 415 -30.41 -29.66 -8.47
N LYS A 416 -31.47 -30.12 -9.14
CA LYS A 416 -32.85 -29.66 -8.86
C LYS A 416 -33.45 -30.14 -7.54
N LYS A 417 -32.91 -31.25 -6.97
CA LYS A 417 -33.31 -31.75 -5.63
C LYS A 417 -32.66 -30.99 -4.48
N VAL A 418 -31.56 -30.26 -4.73
CA VAL A 418 -30.85 -29.48 -3.71
C VAL A 418 -31.36 -28.05 -3.62
N LEU A 419 -32.05 -27.55 -4.67
CA LEU A 419 -32.66 -26.20 -4.69
C LEU A 419 -34.15 -26.21 -4.22
N LYS A 420 -34.73 -27.36 -3.89
CA LYS A 420 -35.98 -27.52 -3.14
C LYS A 420 -35.67 -27.95 -1.71
#